data_c8f0073792c7d2b404ab339c186061d0
#
_entry.id   c8f0073792c7d2b404ab339c186061d0
#
_cell.length_a   1.000
_cell.length_b   1.000
_cell.length_c   1.000
_cell.angle_alpha   90.00
_cell.angle_beta   90.00
_cell.angle_gamma   90.00
#
_symmetry.space_group_name_H-M   'P 1'
#
loop_
_entity.id
_entity.type
_entity.pdbx_description
1 polymer ?
#
loop_
_entity_poly.entity_id
_entity_poly.type
_entity_poly.pdbx_seq_one_letter_code
_entity_poly.pdbx_strand_id
1 'polypeptide(L)'
;MILRIVPFLLIAIAFAAEVRYDCEGFVERGLSMDPLLAESRFTTEAKKNKIQEIKAAAILSKFEVTMMVGSAPGLKEDVDDWGDTVDTWDFTKMGPFFGTEVRAIQPLNYGQYKVGKKAAEADLRQQEMDVVSKEHDKSVELQSYYYNYLLALEMNRLVQDAQKQMDRAEEKLEEALDDDDANVSQTDLLKLKAGRHTLDEAVIDAESGMERVKLAIRFSLGLDSSETFASIDTVLAERSEYFPSLEEAKAIAAQHHPDLKRLNAGLNARQYQLELAEAKLGPQFFIMGEFSYVKSWAGNRTAVQKNAFAQDAVNKITGMIGFGVRYDLNFWNSWSSYVSARTELRGLKLKENYASEGILMKLEEQYVQTTGAKRKLESLRTSLRASESILKSAAMKYDLDPSNTSELVSAYTDNLQLQKAYYFAVCKYNIAFAELISRMGLSLSEYHQLYPGK
;
A
#
# COMPACT_ATOMS: atom_id res chain seq x y z
N MET A 1 64.14 -21.97 7.11
CA MET A 1 63.74 -20.92 6.18
C MET A 1 62.21 -20.75 6.32
N ILE A 2 61.83 -19.84 7.24
CA ILE A 2 60.42 -19.64 7.65
C ILE A 2 59.90 -18.44 6.89
N LEU A 3 58.98 -18.68 5.97
CA LEU A 3 58.33 -17.65 5.16
C LEU A 3 57.17 -17.03 5.99
N ARG A 4 57.34 -15.81 6.48
CA ARG A 4 56.30 -15.00 7.13
C ARG A 4 55.34 -14.49 6.05
N ILE A 5 54.12 -15.01 6.02
CA ILE A 5 53.01 -14.43 5.28
C ILE A 5 52.45 -13.28 6.12
N VAL A 6 52.61 -12.06 5.64
CA VAL A 6 51.97 -10.86 6.18
C VAL A 6 50.58 -10.77 5.52
N PRO A 7 49.46 -10.79 6.26
CA PRO A 7 48.17 -10.53 5.66
C PRO A 7 48.06 -9.03 5.35
N PHE A 8 47.98 -8.71 4.07
CA PHE A 8 47.53 -7.38 3.61
C PHE A 8 46.06 -7.19 3.99
N LEU A 9 45.84 -6.40 5.03
CA LEU A 9 44.49 -5.93 5.39
C LEU A 9 44.07 -4.88 4.35
N LEU A 10 43.33 -5.28 3.34
CA LEU A 10 42.64 -4.37 2.43
C LEU A 10 41.54 -3.66 3.26
N ILE A 11 41.85 -2.45 3.74
CA ILE A 11 40.83 -1.54 4.24
C ILE A 11 40.06 -1.06 3.01
N ALA A 12 38.90 -1.70 2.74
CA ALA A 12 37.93 -1.18 1.83
C ALA A 12 37.39 0.12 2.45
N ILE A 13 37.86 1.25 1.97
CA ILE A 13 37.22 2.54 2.23
C ILE A 13 35.88 2.46 1.51
N ALA A 14 34.82 2.16 2.25
CA ALA A 14 33.46 2.27 1.77
C ALA A 14 33.21 3.78 1.56
N PHE A 15 33.34 4.25 0.34
CA PHE A 15 32.78 5.54 -0.04
C PHE A 15 31.27 5.44 0.15
N ALA A 16 30.72 6.30 1.00
CA ALA A 16 29.27 6.44 1.10
C ALA A 16 28.75 6.78 -0.32
N ALA A 17 27.96 5.87 -0.89
CA ALA A 17 27.36 6.10 -2.19
C ALA A 17 26.25 7.14 -2.01
N GLU A 18 26.43 8.32 -2.60
CA GLU A 18 25.40 9.36 -2.61
C GLU A 18 24.41 9.05 -3.74
N VAL A 19 23.16 8.78 -3.37
CA VAL A 19 22.09 8.50 -4.32
C VAL A 19 21.30 9.79 -4.54
N ARG A 20 21.16 10.20 -5.82
CA ARG A 20 20.51 11.46 -6.20
C ARG A 20 19.25 11.20 -6.99
N TYR A 21 18.15 11.81 -6.56
CA TYR A 21 16.86 11.77 -7.24
C TYR A 21 16.25 13.17 -7.32
N ASP A 22 15.48 13.40 -8.37
CA ASP A 22 14.44 14.43 -8.43
C ASP A 22 13.17 13.93 -7.72
N CYS A 23 12.13 14.77 -7.69
CA CYS A 23 10.88 14.40 -7.01
C CYS A 23 10.24 13.15 -7.61
N GLU A 24 10.20 12.99 -8.93
CA GLU A 24 9.59 11.83 -9.60
C GLU A 24 10.39 10.56 -9.34
N GLY A 25 11.69 10.57 -9.53
CA GLY A 25 12.55 9.43 -9.25
C GLY A 25 12.57 9.01 -7.78
N PHE A 26 12.46 9.99 -6.87
CA PHE A 26 12.31 9.72 -5.44
C PHE A 26 11.01 8.96 -5.13
N VAL A 27 9.89 9.41 -5.70
CA VAL A 27 8.58 8.76 -5.55
C VAL A 27 8.61 7.35 -6.16
N GLU A 28 9.12 7.20 -7.38
CA GLU A 28 9.21 5.90 -8.05
C GLU A 28 10.02 4.88 -7.23
N ARG A 29 11.19 5.31 -6.73
CA ARG A 29 12.03 4.46 -5.86
C ARG A 29 11.31 4.09 -4.57
N GLY A 30 10.68 5.06 -3.89
CA GLY A 30 9.95 4.83 -2.65
C GLY A 30 8.76 3.88 -2.83
N LEU A 31 7.99 4.02 -3.90
CA LEU A 31 6.90 3.10 -4.24
C LEU A 31 7.39 1.67 -4.53
N SER A 32 8.58 1.52 -5.12
CA SER A 32 9.17 0.22 -5.40
C SER A 32 9.67 -0.50 -4.15
N MET A 33 10.03 0.25 -3.10
CA MET A 33 10.58 -0.27 -1.84
C MET A 33 9.53 -0.47 -0.74
N ASP A 34 8.30 0.02 -0.93
CA ASP A 34 7.25 -0.06 0.09
C ASP A 34 6.74 -1.50 0.27
N PRO A 35 6.91 -2.12 1.47
CA PRO A 35 6.50 -3.49 1.72
C PRO A 35 4.97 -3.66 1.76
N LEU A 36 4.20 -2.61 2.13
CA LEU A 36 2.74 -2.66 2.17
C LEU A 36 2.15 -2.66 0.76
N LEU A 37 2.78 -1.92 -0.16
CA LEU A 37 2.40 -1.99 -1.58
C LEU A 37 2.77 -3.35 -2.18
N ALA A 38 3.93 -3.90 -1.85
CA ALA A 38 4.32 -5.23 -2.27
C ALA A 38 3.32 -6.29 -1.79
N GLU A 39 2.92 -6.27 -0.51
CA GLU A 39 1.87 -7.15 0.03
C GLU A 39 0.54 -7.01 -0.73
N SER A 40 0.13 -5.77 -1.02
CA SER A 40 -1.11 -5.50 -1.74
C SER A 40 -1.06 -6.05 -3.18
N ARG A 41 0.10 -5.99 -3.84
CA ARG A 41 0.33 -6.59 -5.16
C ARG A 41 0.30 -8.12 -5.11
N PHE A 42 0.89 -8.76 -4.09
CA PHE A 42 0.78 -10.21 -3.87
C PHE A 42 -0.67 -10.65 -3.61
N THR A 43 -1.44 -9.85 -2.87
CA THR A 43 -2.88 -10.10 -2.68
C THR A 43 -3.63 -10.07 -4.02
N THR A 44 -3.27 -9.14 -4.92
CA THR A 44 -3.82 -9.08 -6.28
C THR A 44 -3.47 -10.33 -7.07
N GLU A 45 -2.24 -10.81 -6.98
CA GLU A 45 -1.80 -12.05 -7.62
C GLU A 45 -2.55 -13.27 -7.08
N ALA A 46 -2.73 -13.36 -5.76
CA ALA A 46 -3.54 -14.42 -5.13
C ALA A 46 -4.98 -14.44 -5.66
N LYS A 47 -5.60 -13.26 -5.87
CA LYS A 47 -6.93 -13.18 -6.50
C LYS A 47 -6.93 -13.59 -7.97
N LYS A 48 -5.89 -13.30 -8.75
CA LYS A 48 -5.70 -13.81 -10.12
C LYS A 48 -5.60 -15.34 -10.12
N ASN A 49 -4.84 -15.92 -9.20
CA ASN A 49 -4.72 -17.37 -9.05
C ASN A 49 -6.07 -18.01 -8.67
N LYS A 50 -6.88 -17.34 -7.83
CA LYS A 50 -8.23 -17.80 -7.50
C LYS A 50 -9.15 -17.89 -8.73
N ILE A 51 -9.03 -16.96 -9.67
CA ILE A 51 -9.77 -17.02 -10.94
C ILE A 51 -9.31 -18.24 -11.77
N GLN A 52 -8.03 -18.53 -11.80
CA GLN A 52 -7.51 -19.72 -12.49
C GLN A 52 -7.98 -21.02 -11.82
N GLU A 53 -8.01 -21.07 -10.48
CA GLU A 53 -8.58 -22.18 -9.72
C GLU A 53 -10.05 -22.44 -10.09
N ILE A 54 -10.87 -21.35 -10.14
CA ILE A 54 -12.27 -21.43 -10.55
C ILE A 54 -12.38 -21.99 -11.99
N LYS A 55 -11.54 -21.52 -12.93
CA LYS A 55 -11.51 -22.01 -14.29
C LYS A 55 -11.12 -23.50 -14.36
N ALA A 56 -10.10 -23.88 -13.62
CA ALA A 56 -9.65 -25.27 -13.55
C ALA A 56 -10.75 -26.19 -12.98
N ALA A 57 -11.38 -25.78 -11.90
CA ALA A 57 -12.46 -26.54 -11.26
C ALA A 57 -13.71 -26.72 -12.15
N ALA A 58 -13.91 -25.85 -13.15
CA ALA A 58 -15.01 -26.01 -14.10
C ALA A 58 -14.72 -26.97 -15.24
N ILE A 59 -13.45 -27.10 -15.63
CA ILE A 59 -13.01 -27.88 -16.81
C ILE A 59 -12.45 -29.24 -16.38
N LEU A 60 -11.72 -29.28 -15.28
CA LEU A 60 -11.04 -30.47 -14.79
C LEU A 60 -11.94 -31.23 -13.81
N SER A 61 -12.07 -32.54 -14.04
CA SER A 61 -12.70 -33.44 -13.07
C SER A 61 -11.89 -33.45 -11.77
N LYS A 62 -12.61 -33.48 -10.66
CA LYS A 62 -11.97 -33.72 -9.36
C LYS A 62 -11.63 -35.20 -9.27
N PHE A 63 -10.34 -35.52 -9.27
CA PHE A 63 -9.84 -36.87 -9.03
C PHE A 63 -9.48 -37.05 -7.57
N GLU A 64 -9.95 -38.12 -6.99
CA GLU A 64 -9.68 -38.51 -5.62
C GLU A 64 -9.23 -39.97 -5.61
N VAL A 65 -8.05 -40.22 -5.07
CA VAL A 65 -7.49 -41.56 -4.92
C VAL A 65 -7.36 -41.85 -3.44
N THR A 66 -8.09 -42.84 -2.98
CA THR A 66 -8.03 -43.32 -1.57
C THR A 66 -7.37 -44.68 -1.56
N MET A 67 -6.32 -44.83 -0.78
CA MET A 67 -5.64 -46.11 -0.57
C MET A 67 -5.76 -46.49 0.91
N MET A 68 -6.13 -47.72 1.17
CA MET A 68 -6.25 -48.26 2.52
C MET A 68 -5.44 -49.54 2.64
N VAL A 69 -4.64 -49.64 3.68
CA VAL A 69 -3.86 -50.82 4.05
C VAL A 69 -4.18 -51.16 5.52
N GLY A 70 -4.41 -52.40 5.77
CA GLY A 70 -4.75 -52.79 7.15
C GLY A 70 -4.95 -54.30 7.29
N SER A 71 -5.76 -54.69 8.22
CA SER A 71 -6.18 -56.07 8.42
C SER A 71 -7.70 -56.15 8.34
N ALA A 72 -8.22 -57.16 7.66
CA ALA A 72 -9.63 -57.44 7.53
C ALA A 72 -9.94 -58.82 8.03
N PRO A 73 -11.14 -59.05 8.59
CA PRO A 73 -11.60 -60.39 8.97
C PRO A 73 -11.82 -61.24 7.72
N GLY A 74 -11.74 -62.54 7.88
CA GLY A 74 -12.10 -63.51 6.87
C GLY A 74 -13.61 -63.64 6.69
N LEU A 75 -14.00 -64.44 5.69
CA LEU A 75 -15.39 -64.79 5.46
C LEU A 75 -15.52 -66.32 5.69
N LYS A 76 -16.61 -66.76 6.31
CA LYS A 76 -17.01 -68.16 6.46
C LYS A 76 -18.41 -68.37 5.92
N GLU A 77 -18.69 -69.56 5.44
CA GLU A 77 -20.03 -69.97 5.12
C GLU A 77 -20.86 -70.10 6.40
N ASP A 78 -22.08 -69.62 6.34
CA ASP A 78 -23.11 -69.82 7.38
C ASP A 78 -24.46 -70.10 6.70
N VAL A 79 -25.44 -70.51 7.44
CA VAL A 79 -26.76 -70.72 6.90
C VAL A 79 -27.70 -69.72 7.58
N ASP A 80 -28.42 -68.96 6.77
CA ASP A 80 -29.37 -68.00 7.27
C ASP A 80 -30.68 -68.69 7.83
N ASP A 81 -31.56 -67.83 8.36
CA ASP A 81 -32.82 -68.30 8.92
C ASP A 81 -33.78 -68.95 7.87
N TRP A 82 -33.48 -68.80 6.59
CA TRP A 82 -34.22 -69.29 5.43
C TRP A 82 -33.62 -70.60 4.86
N GLY A 83 -32.47 -71.03 5.42
CA GLY A 83 -31.72 -72.19 4.96
C GLY A 83 -30.82 -71.96 3.77
N ASP A 84 -30.60 -70.64 3.35
CA ASP A 84 -29.69 -70.31 2.31
C ASP A 84 -28.26 -70.17 2.84
N THR A 85 -27.29 -70.54 2.02
CA THR A 85 -25.86 -70.38 2.33
C THR A 85 -25.44 -68.99 2.12
N VAL A 86 -25.02 -68.29 3.18
CA VAL A 86 -24.56 -66.89 3.18
C VAL A 86 -23.14 -66.77 3.73
N ASP A 87 -22.41 -65.77 3.27
CA ASP A 87 -21.10 -65.44 3.82
C ASP A 87 -21.22 -64.48 5.03
N THR A 88 -20.69 -64.91 6.18
CA THR A 88 -20.62 -64.13 7.41
C THR A 88 -19.17 -63.83 7.78
N TRP A 89 -18.96 -62.79 8.58
CA TRP A 89 -17.62 -62.39 9.00
C TRP A 89 -17.02 -63.41 9.98
N ASP A 90 -15.77 -63.85 9.67
CA ASP A 90 -14.99 -64.72 10.58
C ASP A 90 -13.89 -63.87 11.25
N PHE A 91 -14.17 -63.33 12.37
CA PHE A 91 -13.23 -62.53 13.16
C PHE A 91 -12.10 -63.37 13.80
N THR A 92 -12.17 -64.69 13.72
CA THR A 92 -11.07 -65.56 14.18
C THR A 92 -9.94 -65.64 13.19
N LYS A 93 -10.17 -65.22 11.94
CA LYS A 93 -9.19 -65.20 10.86
C LYS A 93 -9.02 -63.78 10.38
N MET A 94 -7.92 -63.15 10.78
CA MET A 94 -7.54 -61.83 10.33
C MET A 94 -6.39 -61.95 9.32
N GLY A 95 -6.46 -61.19 8.23
CA GLY A 95 -5.41 -61.16 7.20
C GLY A 95 -5.12 -59.78 6.69
N PRO A 96 -3.98 -59.61 5.99
CA PRO A 96 -3.67 -58.34 5.34
C PRO A 96 -4.78 -57.91 4.39
N PHE A 97 -5.02 -56.58 4.33
CA PHE A 97 -6.03 -55.97 3.49
C PHE A 97 -5.41 -54.79 2.72
N PHE A 98 -5.75 -54.71 1.45
CA PHE A 98 -5.43 -53.58 0.57
C PHE A 98 -6.70 -53.16 -0.15
N GLY A 99 -6.98 -51.83 -0.12
CA GLY A 99 -8.08 -51.24 -0.87
C GLY A 99 -7.57 -49.98 -1.61
N THR A 100 -8.00 -49.82 -2.83
CA THR A 100 -7.84 -48.57 -3.57
C THR A 100 -9.15 -48.17 -4.22
N GLU A 101 -9.51 -46.91 -4.11
CA GLU A 101 -10.65 -46.28 -4.74
C GLU A 101 -10.20 -45.08 -5.52
N VAL A 102 -10.56 -45.03 -6.80
CA VAL A 102 -10.36 -43.86 -7.65
C VAL A 102 -11.73 -43.31 -7.99
N ARG A 103 -11.97 -42.05 -7.60
CA ARG A 103 -13.22 -41.35 -7.89
C ARG A 103 -12.93 -40.12 -8.72
N ALA A 104 -13.66 -39.95 -9.82
CA ALA A 104 -13.62 -38.77 -10.66
C ALA A 104 -15.00 -38.12 -10.68
N ILE A 105 -15.08 -36.83 -10.35
CA ILE A 105 -16.34 -36.09 -10.39
C ILE A 105 -16.16 -34.85 -11.25
N GLN A 106 -16.99 -34.74 -12.31
CA GLN A 106 -17.05 -33.57 -13.17
C GLN A 106 -18.35 -32.82 -12.91
N PRO A 107 -18.35 -31.64 -12.28
CA PRO A 107 -19.53 -30.80 -12.15
C PRO A 107 -19.94 -30.21 -13.52
N LEU A 108 -21.24 -30.15 -13.77
CA LEU A 108 -21.82 -29.61 -15.02
C LEU A 108 -22.54 -28.26 -14.80
N ASN A 109 -22.28 -27.59 -13.68
CA ASN A 109 -22.98 -26.37 -13.26
C ASN A 109 -22.40 -25.10 -13.92
N TYR A 110 -22.47 -25.01 -15.25
CA TYR A 110 -21.94 -23.86 -16.00
C TYR A 110 -22.48 -22.50 -15.54
N GLY A 111 -23.75 -22.43 -15.10
CA GLY A 111 -24.35 -21.22 -14.56
C GLY A 111 -23.62 -20.70 -13.32
N GLN A 112 -23.44 -21.57 -12.33
CA GLN A 112 -22.73 -21.23 -11.10
C GLN A 112 -21.26 -20.84 -11.37
N TYR A 113 -20.61 -21.59 -12.26
CA TYR A 113 -19.25 -21.28 -12.70
C TYR A 113 -19.14 -19.88 -13.32
N LYS A 114 -20.00 -19.56 -14.30
CA LYS A 114 -19.98 -18.27 -15.00
C LYS A 114 -20.17 -17.10 -14.03
N VAL A 115 -21.09 -17.22 -13.10
CA VAL A 115 -21.35 -16.20 -12.09
C VAL A 115 -20.23 -16.13 -11.06
N GLY A 116 -19.74 -17.27 -10.59
CA GLY A 116 -18.61 -17.34 -9.67
C GLY A 116 -17.35 -16.71 -10.24
N LYS A 117 -17.06 -16.94 -11.54
CA LYS A 117 -15.96 -16.29 -12.24
C LYS A 117 -16.14 -14.76 -12.31
N LYS A 118 -17.33 -14.28 -12.66
CA LYS A 118 -17.64 -12.83 -12.69
C LYS A 118 -17.48 -12.18 -11.31
N ALA A 119 -17.91 -12.85 -10.25
CA ALA A 119 -17.72 -12.39 -8.88
C ALA A 119 -16.23 -12.25 -8.53
N ALA A 120 -15.44 -13.25 -8.88
CA ALA A 120 -13.98 -13.23 -8.64
C ALA A 120 -13.25 -12.17 -9.49
N GLU A 121 -13.69 -11.95 -10.75
CA GLU A 121 -13.16 -10.89 -11.60
C GLU A 121 -13.51 -9.49 -11.11
N ALA A 122 -14.71 -9.29 -10.53
CA ALA A 122 -15.10 -8.03 -9.92
C ALA A 122 -14.33 -7.77 -8.61
N ASP A 123 -14.13 -8.80 -7.80
CA ASP A 123 -13.31 -8.75 -6.59
C ASP A 123 -11.83 -8.46 -6.91
N LEU A 124 -11.30 -9.02 -8.00
CA LEU A 124 -9.96 -8.68 -8.50
C LEU A 124 -9.87 -7.20 -8.89
N ARG A 125 -10.85 -6.68 -9.65
CA ARG A 125 -10.87 -5.27 -10.04
C ARG A 125 -10.95 -4.34 -8.83
N GLN A 126 -11.72 -4.70 -7.82
CA GLN A 126 -11.75 -3.96 -6.57
C GLN A 126 -10.37 -3.90 -5.91
N GLN A 127 -9.65 -5.02 -5.87
CA GLN A 127 -8.29 -5.09 -5.32
C GLN A 127 -7.27 -4.30 -6.15
N GLU A 128 -7.36 -4.34 -7.48
CA GLU A 128 -6.50 -3.55 -8.36
C GLU A 128 -6.67 -2.04 -8.11
N MET A 129 -7.91 -1.58 -7.90
CA MET A 129 -8.17 -0.18 -7.55
C MET A 129 -7.73 0.17 -6.12
N ASP A 130 -7.74 -0.79 -5.20
CA ASP A 130 -7.19 -0.61 -3.85
C ASP A 130 -5.66 -0.40 -3.88
N VAL A 131 -4.96 -1.15 -4.74
CA VAL A 131 -3.52 -0.95 -4.96
C VAL A 131 -3.24 0.46 -5.50
N VAL A 132 -3.98 0.90 -6.53
CA VAL A 132 -3.82 2.24 -7.11
C VAL A 132 -4.10 3.34 -6.08
N SER A 133 -5.15 3.19 -5.25
CA SER A 133 -5.45 4.14 -4.17
C SER A 133 -4.28 4.25 -3.17
N LYS A 134 -3.72 3.11 -2.75
CA LYS A 134 -2.56 3.07 -1.86
C LYS A 134 -1.29 3.66 -2.50
N GLU A 135 -1.08 3.42 -3.79
CA GLU A 135 0.03 4.02 -4.55
C GLU A 135 -0.09 5.55 -4.59
N HIS A 136 -1.29 6.09 -4.77
CA HIS A 136 -1.53 7.53 -4.74
C HIS A 136 -1.28 8.12 -3.34
N ASP A 137 -1.82 7.51 -2.29
CA ASP A 137 -1.61 7.98 -0.92
C ASP A 137 -0.11 7.94 -0.54
N LYS A 138 0.58 6.86 -0.90
CA LYS A 138 2.02 6.72 -0.66
C LYS A 138 2.85 7.69 -1.48
N SER A 139 2.45 7.97 -2.72
CA SER A 139 3.10 8.98 -3.57
C SER A 139 3.06 10.36 -2.94
N VAL A 140 1.91 10.76 -2.36
CA VAL A 140 1.77 12.02 -1.62
C VAL A 140 2.67 12.06 -0.38
N GLU A 141 2.71 10.98 0.40
CA GLU A 141 3.59 10.86 1.56
C GLU A 141 5.07 11.03 1.17
N LEU A 142 5.50 10.36 0.10
CA LEU A 142 6.86 10.48 -0.41
C LEU A 142 7.17 11.90 -0.92
N GLN A 143 6.26 12.52 -1.68
CA GLN A 143 6.40 13.91 -2.09
C GLN A 143 6.50 14.85 -0.88
N SER A 144 5.74 14.59 0.19
CA SER A 144 5.86 15.34 1.44
C SER A 144 7.25 15.22 2.06
N TYR A 145 7.87 14.02 2.08
CA TYR A 145 9.25 13.86 2.56
C TYR A 145 10.26 14.61 1.70
N TYR A 146 10.09 14.55 0.38
CA TYR A 146 10.94 15.27 -0.55
C TYR A 146 10.89 16.80 -0.36
N TYR A 147 9.70 17.39 -0.30
CA TYR A 147 9.55 18.83 -0.08
C TYR A 147 9.99 19.28 1.32
N ASN A 148 9.79 18.44 2.33
CA ASN A 148 10.34 18.70 3.67
C ASN A 148 11.88 18.64 3.70
N TYR A 149 12.51 17.81 2.87
CA TYR A 149 13.96 17.79 2.72
C TYR A 149 14.46 19.09 2.08
N LEU A 150 13.83 19.56 1.02
CA LEU A 150 14.17 20.86 0.41
C LEU A 150 13.94 22.02 1.39
N LEU A 151 12.86 21.96 2.17
CA LEU A 151 12.62 22.93 3.24
C LEU A 151 13.73 22.93 4.28
N ALA A 152 14.18 21.76 4.71
CA ALA A 152 15.26 21.64 5.68
C ALA A 152 16.61 22.18 5.10
N LEU A 153 16.85 21.98 3.80
CA LEU A 153 18.01 22.60 3.12
C LEU A 153 17.93 24.12 3.14
N GLU A 154 16.77 24.71 2.83
CA GLU A 154 16.58 26.16 2.86
C GLU A 154 16.69 26.73 4.28
N MET A 155 16.13 26.00 5.30
CA MET A 155 16.28 26.42 6.69
C MET A 155 17.73 26.43 7.13
N ASN A 156 18.52 25.39 6.78
CA ASN A 156 19.94 25.37 7.09
C ASN A 156 20.71 26.53 6.41
N ARG A 157 20.42 26.84 5.14
CA ARG A 157 21.03 28.00 4.46
C ARG A 157 20.68 29.28 5.17
N LEU A 158 19.40 29.46 5.50
CA LEU A 158 18.88 30.64 6.14
C LEU A 158 19.56 30.92 7.49
N VAL A 159 19.70 29.90 8.34
CA VAL A 159 20.34 30.08 9.65
C VAL A 159 21.87 30.28 9.53
N GLN A 160 22.53 29.60 8.58
CA GLN A 160 23.96 29.84 8.31
C GLN A 160 24.27 31.25 7.80
N ASP A 161 23.40 31.78 6.92
CA ASP A 161 23.55 33.15 6.44
C ASP A 161 23.24 34.17 7.55
N ALA A 162 22.26 33.87 8.40
CA ALA A 162 21.97 34.64 9.61
C ALA A 162 23.15 34.67 10.57
N GLN A 163 23.81 33.53 10.85
CA GLN A 163 25.00 33.47 11.69
C GLN A 163 26.14 34.33 11.15
N LYS A 164 26.45 34.24 9.85
CA LYS A 164 27.49 35.05 9.21
C LYS A 164 27.22 36.55 9.34
N GLN A 165 25.96 37.00 9.21
CA GLN A 165 25.59 38.38 9.39
C GLN A 165 25.73 38.86 10.82
N MET A 166 25.31 37.99 11.76
CA MET A 166 25.43 38.27 13.18
C MET A 166 26.90 38.37 13.63
N ASP A 167 27.77 37.45 13.17
CA ASP A 167 29.21 37.48 13.42
C ASP A 167 29.86 38.77 12.91
N ARG A 168 29.50 39.19 11.69
CA ARG A 168 30.01 40.47 11.12
C ARG A 168 29.51 41.70 11.89
N ALA A 169 28.28 41.68 12.37
CA ALA A 169 27.74 42.79 13.16
C ALA A 169 28.41 42.86 14.54
N GLU A 170 28.72 41.70 15.16
CA GLU A 170 29.44 41.62 16.42
C GLU A 170 30.88 42.13 16.30
N GLU A 171 31.63 41.71 15.24
CA GLU A 171 32.97 42.16 14.93
C GLU A 171 33.04 43.67 14.77
N LYS A 172 32.14 44.26 13.94
CA LYS A 172 32.08 45.73 13.74
C LYS A 172 31.78 46.49 15.04
N LEU A 173 30.92 45.92 15.88
CA LEU A 173 30.54 46.57 17.13
C LEU A 173 31.67 46.51 18.17
N GLU A 174 32.42 45.40 18.20
CA GLU A 174 33.62 45.26 19.04
C GLU A 174 34.75 46.19 18.60
N GLU A 175 35.03 46.31 17.29
CA GLU A 175 35.98 47.27 16.73
C GLU A 175 35.61 48.72 17.07
N ALA A 176 34.31 49.10 16.92
CA ALA A 176 33.87 50.47 17.27
C ALA A 176 33.96 50.77 18.76
N LEU A 177 33.80 49.76 19.65
CA LEU A 177 34.01 49.93 21.09
C LEU A 177 35.47 50.05 21.48
N ASP A 178 36.40 49.35 20.79
CA ASP A 178 37.83 49.44 20.99
C ASP A 178 38.41 50.78 20.51
N ASP A 179 37.79 51.41 19.48
CA ASP A 179 38.13 52.72 18.96
C ASP A 179 37.52 53.90 19.75
N ASP A 180 36.88 53.60 20.93
CA ASP A 180 36.22 54.62 21.79
C ASP A 180 35.18 55.49 21.07
N ASP A 181 34.42 54.88 20.08
CA ASP A 181 33.37 55.62 19.39
C ASP A 181 32.23 55.99 20.39
N ALA A 182 32.04 57.31 20.60
CA ALA A 182 31.08 57.84 21.55
C ALA A 182 29.59 57.46 21.23
N ASN A 183 29.32 56.95 20.03
CA ASN A 183 28.00 56.56 19.58
C ASN A 183 27.64 55.10 19.91
N VAL A 184 28.60 54.28 20.35
CA VAL A 184 28.41 52.84 20.60
C VAL A 184 28.60 52.55 22.08
N SER A 185 27.71 51.74 22.65
CA SER A 185 27.72 51.38 24.07
C SER A 185 27.87 49.85 24.24
N GLN A 186 28.45 49.49 25.38
CA GLN A 186 28.51 48.06 25.78
C GLN A 186 27.10 47.43 25.89
N THR A 187 26.06 48.24 26.09
CA THR A 187 24.67 47.78 26.09
C THR A 187 24.22 47.31 24.70
N ASP A 188 24.76 47.91 23.61
CA ASP A 188 24.39 47.53 22.27
C ASP A 188 25.04 46.19 21.88
N LEU A 189 26.26 45.94 22.33
CA LEU A 189 26.91 44.62 22.23
C LEU A 189 26.13 43.52 22.98
N LEU A 190 25.66 43.85 24.20
CA LEU A 190 24.85 42.93 25.00
C LEU A 190 23.49 42.63 24.36
N LYS A 191 22.85 43.62 23.70
CA LYS A 191 21.62 43.40 22.92
C LYS A 191 21.85 42.47 21.73
N LEU A 192 22.98 42.67 21.01
CA LEU A 192 23.34 41.82 19.89
C LEU A 192 23.59 40.36 20.35
N LYS A 193 24.34 40.20 21.43
CA LYS A 193 24.59 38.89 22.06
C LYS A 193 23.31 38.22 22.58
N ALA A 194 22.36 38.96 23.08
CA ALA A 194 21.03 38.46 23.48
C ALA A 194 20.21 38.00 22.25
N GLY A 195 20.31 38.75 21.12
CA GLY A 195 19.68 38.33 19.86
C GLY A 195 20.30 37.04 19.27
N ARG A 196 21.58 36.79 19.51
CA ARG A 196 22.30 35.58 19.07
C ARG A 196 21.68 34.29 19.65
N HIS A 197 21.21 34.31 20.89
CA HIS A 197 20.56 33.15 21.49
C HIS A 197 19.33 32.65 20.70
N THR A 198 18.51 33.56 20.19
CA THR A 198 17.35 33.22 19.34
C THR A 198 17.80 32.57 18.02
N LEU A 199 18.96 32.99 17.49
CA LEU A 199 19.53 32.39 16.29
C LEU A 199 20.10 30.98 16.56
N ASP A 200 20.76 30.78 17.70
CA ASP A 200 21.30 29.49 18.11
C ASP A 200 20.18 28.43 18.28
N GLU A 201 19.02 28.82 18.84
CA GLU A 201 17.84 27.96 18.87
C GLU A 201 17.36 27.60 17.46
N ALA A 202 17.33 28.55 16.54
CA ALA A 202 16.92 28.31 15.15
C ALA A 202 17.90 27.38 14.40
N VAL A 203 19.20 27.44 14.72
CA VAL A 203 20.21 26.50 14.19
C VAL A 203 19.94 25.09 14.65
N ILE A 204 19.74 24.91 15.97
CA ILE A 204 19.44 23.59 16.55
C ILE A 204 18.16 22.99 15.97
N ASP A 205 17.14 23.81 15.77
CA ASP A 205 15.87 23.40 15.14
C ASP A 205 16.07 22.96 13.69
N ALA A 206 16.86 23.71 12.92
CA ALA A 206 17.17 23.40 11.51
C ALA A 206 17.97 22.10 11.39
N GLU A 207 19.00 21.91 12.20
CA GLU A 207 19.80 20.68 12.23
C GLU A 207 18.97 19.46 12.63
N SER A 208 18.18 19.59 13.71
CA SER A 208 17.28 18.53 14.17
C SER A 208 16.22 18.20 13.13
N GLY A 209 15.70 19.21 12.43
CA GLY A 209 14.76 19.07 11.33
C GLY A 209 15.36 18.28 10.16
N MET A 210 16.59 18.63 9.76
CA MET A 210 17.32 17.94 8.70
C MET A 210 17.54 16.46 9.04
N GLU A 211 18.00 16.16 10.26
CA GLU A 211 18.24 14.77 10.66
C GLU A 211 16.96 13.94 10.69
N ARG A 212 15.84 14.49 11.16
CA ARG A 212 14.54 13.80 11.13
C ARG A 212 14.10 13.47 9.71
N VAL A 213 14.25 14.41 8.77
CA VAL A 213 13.87 14.18 7.38
C VAL A 213 14.80 13.17 6.71
N LYS A 214 16.10 13.21 6.96
CA LYS A 214 17.04 12.20 6.46
C LYS A 214 16.69 10.79 6.95
N LEU A 215 16.28 10.64 8.22
CA LEU A 215 15.82 9.36 8.76
C LEU A 215 14.56 8.86 8.04
N ALA A 216 13.58 9.73 7.79
CA ALA A 216 12.35 9.38 7.07
C ALA A 216 12.65 8.96 5.62
N ILE A 217 13.51 9.70 4.93
CA ILE A 217 13.94 9.39 3.56
C ILE A 217 14.69 8.06 3.50
N ARG A 218 15.63 7.85 4.41
CA ARG A 218 16.39 6.60 4.47
C ARG A 218 15.48 5.40 4.65
N PHE A 219 14.52 5.50 5.54
CA PHE A 219 13.51 4.46 5.76
C PHE A 219 12.66 4.22 4.50
N SER A 220 12.17 5.30 3.88
CA SER A 220 11.27 5.22 2.73
C SER A 220 11.94 4.68 1.46
N LEU A 221 13.23 4.96 1.26
CA LEU A 221 14.00 4.48 0.11
C LEU A 221 14.67 3.12 0.35
N GLY A 222 14.63 2.60 1.58
CA GLY A 222 15.33 1.38 1.96
C GLY A 222 16.85 1.51 1.84
N LEU A 223 17.43 2.69 2.18
CA LEU A 223 18.86 2.93 2.06
C LEU A 223 19.63 2.28 3.21
N ASP A 224 20.75 1.69 2.89
CA ASP A 224 21.69 1.15 3.86
C ASP A 224 22.39 2.25 4.69
N SER A 225 23.06 1.85 5.78
CA SER A 225 23.77 2.79 6.66
C SER A 225 24.95 3.53 5.99
N SER A 226 25.46 2.98 4.89
CA SER A 226 26.54 3.55 4.08
C SER A 226 26.07 4.45 2.94
N GLU A 227 24.76 4.49 2.67
CA GLU A 227 24.16 5.29 1.60
C GLU A 227 23.58 6.58 2.15
N THR A 228 23.78 7.68 1.42
CA THR A 228 23.22 8.99 1.73
C THR A 228 22.37 9.48 0.57
N PHE A 229 21.27 10.15 0.90
CA PHE A 229 20.39 10.79 -0.08
C PHE A 229 20.80 12.24 -0.31
N ALA A 230 20.81 12.66 -1.56
CA ALA A 230 20.79 14.07 -1.94
C ALA A 230 19.71 14.31 -3.02
N SER A 231 19.09 15.48 -2.99
CA SER A 231 18.16 15.90 -4.03
C SER A 231 18.93 16.45 -5.24
N ILE A 232 18.40 16.21 -6.46
CA ILE A 232 18.85 16.89 -7.66
C ILE A 232 18.42 18.37 -7.59
N ASP A 233 17.22 18.64 -7.07
CA ASP A 233 16.74 19.98 -6.82
C ASP A 233 17.50 20.60 -5.64
N THR A 234 18.03 21.79 -5.85
CA THR A 234 18.83 22.48 -4.83
C THR A 234 18.08 23.61 -4.15
N VAL A 235 16.90 23.97 -4.64
CA VAL A 235 16.08 25.08 -4.17
C VAL A 235 14.64 24.63 -4.00
N LEU A 236 14.01 25.06 -2.91
CA LEU A 236 12.60 24.86 -2.71
C LEU A 236 11.81 25.91 -3.53
N ALA A 237 11.47 25.57 -4.76
CA ALA A 237 10.66 26.40 -5.62
C ALA A 237 9.17 26.12 -5.47
N GLU A 238 8.33 27.13 -5.72
CA GLU A 238 6.88 26.96 -5.88
C GLU A 238 6.60 26.16 -7.15
N ARG A 239 5.67 25.22 -7.08
CA ARG A 239 5.17 24.49 -8.24
C ARG A 239 4.52 25.45 -9.22
N SER A 240 4.92 25.34 -10.49
CA SER A 240 4.48 26.22 -11.59
C SER A 240 3.46 25.58 -12.51
N GLU A 241 3.03 24.35 -12.22
CA GLU A 241 2.08 23.62 -13.04
C GLU A 241 0.71 24.29 -13.05
N TYR A 242 -0.05 24.01 -14.08
CA TYR A 242 -1.42 24.50 -14.22
C TYR A 242 -2.27 24.17 -13.00
N PHE A 243 -3.02 25.14 -12.48
CA PHE A 243 -3.95 24.94 -11.39
C PHE A 243 -5.38 24.87 -11.95
N PRO A 244 -6.02 23.67 -11.94
CA PRO A 244 -7.33 23.48 -12.55
C PRO A 244 -8.42 24.20 -11.77
N SER A 245 -9.53 24.50 -12.44
CA SER A 245 -10.76 24.94 -11.75
C SER A 245 -11.37 23.79 -10.94
N LEU A 246 -12.21 24.11 -9.95
CA LEU A 246 -12.90 23.10 -9.14
C LEU A 246 -13.76 22.16 -10.01
N GLU A 247 -14.44 22.70 -11.01
CA GLU A 247 -15.28 21.91 -11.91
C GLU A 247 -14.47 20.96 -12.81
N GLU A 248 -13.30 21.40 -13.28
CA GLU A 248 -12.35 20.53 -13.99
C GLU A 248 -11.82 19.42 -13.07
N ALA A 249 -11.43 19.75 -11.84
CA ALA A 249 -10.96 18.79 -10.88
C ALA A 249 -12.03 17.72 -10.55
N LYS A 250 -13.29 18.13 -10.37
CA LYS A 250 -14.43 17.21 -10.17
C LYS A 250 -14.67 16.31 -11.38
N ALA A 251 -14.62 16.87 -12.59
CA ALA A 251 -14.85 16.11 -13.81
C ALA A 251 -13.78 15.03 -14.02
N ILE A 252 -12.51 15.36 -13.72
CA ILE A 252 -11.42 14.41 -13.76
C ILE A 252 -11.58 13.33 -12.68
N ALA A 253 -11.86 13.74 -11.43
CA ALA A 253 -12.05 12.80 -10.33
C ALA A 253 -13.21 11.81 -10.59
N ALA A 254 -14.31 12.26 -11.17
CA ALA A 254 -15.44 11.38 -11.52
C ALA A 254 -15.05 10.24 -12.48
N GLN A 255 -14.03 10.45 -13.32
CA GLN A 255 -13.54 9.47 -14.29
C GLN A 255 -12.35 8.65 -13.79
N HIS A 256 -11.45 9.27 -13.03
CA HIS A 256 -10.13 8.72 -12.71
C HIS A 256 -9.99 8.24 -11.26
N HIS A 257 -10.79 8.80 -10.30
CA HIS A 257 -10.60 8.52 -8.88
C HIS A 257 -10.66 7.01 -8.56
N PRO A 258 -9.59 6.41 -7.99
CA PRO A 258 -9.51 4.96 -7.77
C PRO A 258 -10.57 4.48 -6.78
N ASP A 259 -10.93 5.26 -5.77
CA ASP A 259 -11.94 4.87 -4.78
C ASP A 259 -13.35 4.82 -5.38
N LEU A 260 -13.68 5.68 -6.35
CA LEU A 260 -14.96 5.58 -7.08
C LEU A 260 -14.99 4.31 -7.92
N LYS A 261 -13.90 3.99 -8.60
CA LYS A 261 -13.77 2.73 -9.37
C LYS A 261 -13.81 1.51 -8.46
N ARG A 262 -13.17 1.57 -7.29
CA ARG A 262 -13.20 0.53 -6.25
C ARG A 262 -14.60 0.30 -5.71
N LEU A 263 -15.35 1.37 -5.43
CA LEU A 263 -16.75 1.29 -4.98
C LEU A 263 -17.63 0.59 -6.03
N ASN A 264 -17.53 0.99 -7.29
CA ASN A 264 -18.28 0.37 -8.39
C ASN A 264 -17.91 -1.12 -8.58
N ALA A 265 -16.60 -1.45 -8.50
CA ALA A 265 -16.15 -2.84 -8.58
C ALA A 265 -16.68 -3.68 -7.39
N GLY A 266 -16.70 -3.10 -6.18
CA GLY A 266 -17.26 -3.72 -4.99
C GLY A 266 -18.76 -3.98 -5.09
N LEU A 267 -19.53 -3.03 -5.62
CA LEU A 267 -20.97 -3.21 -5.89
C LEU A 267 -21.21 -4.35 -6.88
N ASN A 268 -20.46 -4.40 -7.98
CA ASN A 268 -20.55 -5.48 -8.95
C ASN A 268 -20.18 -6.84 -8.34
N ALA A 269 -19.14 -6.88 -7.50
CA ALA A 269 -18.76 -8.10 -6.80
C ALA A 269 -19.88 -8.62 -5.90
N ARG A 270 -20.53 -7.74 -5.13
CA ARG A 270 -21.68 -8.11 -4.28
C ARG A 270 -22.90 -8.52 -5.09
N GLN A 271 -23.15 -7.89 -6.24
CA GLN A 271 -24.20 -8.31 -7.14
C GLN A 271 -23.97 -9.74 -7.65
N TYR A 272 -22.76 -10.05 -8.13
CA TYR A 272 -22.45 -11.41 -8.59
C TYR A 272 -22.39 -12.43 -7.44
N GLN A 273 -22.04 -12.04 -6.22
CA GLN A 273 -22.14 -12.90 -5.06
C GLN A 273 -23.60 -13.27 -4.74
N LEU A 274 -24.53 -12.32 -4.87
CA LEU A 274 -25.96 -12.60 -4.73
C LEU A 274 -26.46 -13.57 -5.82
N GLU A 275 -26.09 -13.33 -7.08
CA GLU A 275 -26.45 -14.21 -8.19
C GLU A 275 -25.87 -15.63 -8.00
N LEU A 276 -24.64 -15.74 -7.44
CA LEU A 276 -24.04 -17.03 -7.11
C LEU A 276 -24.79 -17.74 -5.96
N ALA A 277 -25.18 -17.00 -4.92
CA ALA A 277 -25.97 -17.54 -3.83
C ALA A 277 -27.35 -18.04 -4.32
N GLU A 278 -27.97 -17.31 -5.23
CA GLU A 278 -29.22 -17.71 -5.89
C GLU A 278 -29.02 -18.98 -6.74
N ALA A 279 -27.97 -19.03 -7.54
CA ALA A 279 -27.67 -20.21 -8.37
C ALA A 279 -27.38 -21.48 -7.54
N LYS A 280 -26.90 -21.34 -6.31
CA LYS A 280 -26.70 -22.47 -5.39
C LYS A 280 -27.98 -23.05 -4.81
N LEU A 281 -29.12 -22.37 -4.93
CA LEU A 281 -30.42 -22.91 -4.52
C LEU A 281 -30.94 -23.99 -5.49
N GLY A 282 -30.39 -24.06 -6.70
CA GLY A 282 -30.77 -25.04 -7.71
C GLY A 282 -30.06 -26.39 -7.57
N PRO A 283 -30.55 -27.41 -8.30
CA PRO A 283 -29.91 -28.73 -8.36
C PRO A 283 -28.51 -28.65 -9.00
N GLN A 284 -27.62 -29.51 -8.55
CA GLN A 284 -26.27 -29.67 -9.07
C GLN A 284 -26.19 -30.92 -9.93
N PHE A 285 -25.80 -30.75 -11.18
CA PHE A 285 -25.58 -31.85 -12.13
C PHE A 285 -24.10 -32.21 -12.19
N PHE A 286 -23.81 -33.52 -12.27
CA PHE A 286 -22.44 -33.98 -12.37
C PHE A 286 -22.35 -35.32 -13.13
N ILE A 287 -21.17 -35.59 -13.68
CA ILE A 287 -20.76 -36.92 -14.15
C ILE A 287 -19.80 -37.45 -13.11
N MET A 288 -19.99 -38.73 -12.70
CA MET A 288 -19.13 -39.40 -11.77
C MET A 288 -18.62 -40.70 -12.37
N GLY A 289 -17.33 -40.92 -12.28
CA GLY A 289 -16.68 -42.20 -12.49
C GLY A 289 -16.09 -42.71 -11.18
N GLU A 290 -16.30 -43.98 -10.87
CA GLU A 290 -15.71 -44.63 -9.70
C GLU A 290 -15.12 -45.98 -10.11
N PHE A 291 -13.90 -46.22 -9.63
CA PHE A 291 -13.24 -47.52 -9.71
C PHE A 291 -12.75 -47.92 -8.32
N SER A 292 -13.08 -49.11 -7.91
CA SER A 292 -12.68 -49.65 -6.60
C SER A 292 -12.07 -51.02 -6.76
N TYR A 293 -10.91 -51.24 -6.19
CA TYR A 293 -10.22 -52.50 -6.07
C TYR A 293 -9.98 -52.78 -4.59
N VAL A 294 -10.47 -53.92 -4.11
CA VAL A 294 -10.32 -54.37 -2.73
C VAL A 294 -9.82 -55.81 -2.70
N LYS A 295 -8.75 -56.05 -1.94
CA LYS A 295 -8.15 -57.36 -1.75
C LYS A 295 -7.83 -57.65 -0.32
N SER A 296 -8.33 -58.77 0.18
CA SER A 296 -7.94 -59.31 1.48
C SER A 296 -7.32 -60.73 1.32
N TRP A 297 -6.40 -61.06 2.18
CA TRP A 297 -5.75 -62.37 2.26
C TRP A 297 -6.18 -63.14 3.53
N ALA A 298 -7.31 -62.80 4.14
CA ALA A 298 -7.76 -63.30 5.42
C ALA A 298 -8.45 -64.68 5.41
N GLY A 299 -8.66 -65.33 4.28
CA GLY A 299 -9.22 -66.70 4.35
C GLY A 299 -10.15 -67.12 3.22
N ASN A 300 -10.77 -68.30 3.41
CA ASN A 300 -11.53 -69.04 2.43
C ASN A 300 -12.90 -68.46 2.10
N ARG A 301 -13.34 -68.67 0.87
CA ARG A 301 -14.57 -68.13 0.31
C ARG A 301 -15.29 -69.17 -0.45
N THR A 302 -16.02 -69.93 0.24
CA THR A 302 -16.69 -71.06 -0.37
C THR A 302 -18.03 -70.69 -0.97
N ALA A 303 -18.79 -69.76 -0.37
CA ALA A 303 -20.09 -69.36 -0.89
C ALA A 303 -19.97 -68.53 -2.18
N VAL A 304 -19.00 -67.60 -2.26
CA VAL A 304 -18.74 -66.79 -3.47
C VAL A 304 -18.31 -67.66 -4.66
N GLN A 305 -17.61 -68.78 -4.43
CA GLN A 305 -17.22 -69.67 -5.49
C GLN A 305 -18.37 -70.49 -6.06
N LYS A 306 -19.42 -70.72 -5.27
CA LYS A 306 -20.59 -71.52 -5.63
C LYS A 306 -21.75 -70.72 -6.19
N ASN A 307 -21.84 -69.45 -5.86
CA ASN A 307 -22.96 -68.57 -6.24
C ASN A 307 -22.45 -67.37 -7.07
N ALA A 308 -22.83 -67.32 -8.36
CA ALA A 308 -22.43 -66.26 -9.28
C ALA A 308 -22.96 -64.85 -8.87
N PHE A 309 -23.95 -64.77 -8.01
CA PHE A 309 -24.52 -63.51 -7.49
C PHE A 309 -24.00 -63.09 -6.13
N ALA A 310 -23.20 -63.97 -5.47
CA ALA A 310 -22.60 -63.63 -4.19
C ALA A 310 -21.49 -62.55 -4.39
N GLN A 311 -21.57 -61.47 -3.61
CA GLN A 311 -20.59 -60.38 -3.63
C GLN A 311 -19.60 -60.54 -2.48
N ASP A 312 -18.33 -60.58 -2.82
CA ASP A 312 -17.27 -60.58 -1.82
C ASP A 312 -16.96 -59.12 -1.39
N ALA A 313 -17.30 -58.82 -0.15
CA ALA A 313 -17.10 -57.47 0.40
C ALA A 313 -15.63 -57.05 0.46
N VAL A 314 -14.67 -57.99 0.58
CA VAL A 314 -13.25 -57.72 0.81
C VAL A 314 -12.34 -58.19 -0.32
N ASN A 315 -12.90 -58.65 -1.44
CA ASN A 315 -12.15 -58.91 -2.67
C ASN A 315 -13.04 -58.71 -3.89
N LYS A 316 -13.03 -57.49 -4.37
CA LYS A 316 -13.87 -57.07 -5.50
C LYS A 316 -13.14 -56.08 -6.35
N ILE A 317 -13.51 -56.09 -7.59
CA ILE A 317 -13.24 -55.04 -8.57
C ILE A 317 -14.59 -54.52 -9.00
N THR A 318 -14.79 -53.19 -8.81
CA THR A 318 -16.02 -52.53 -9.26
C THR A 318 -15.67 -51.25 -10.00
N GLY A 319 -16.45 -50.95 -11.00
CA GLY A 319 -16.33 -49.66 -11.72
C GLY A 319 -17.72 -49.24 -12.17
N MET A 320 -17.94 -47.92 -12.11
CA MET A 320 -19.16 -47.30 -12.66
C MET A 320 -18.87 -45.92 -13.24
N ILE A 321 -19.69 -45.57 -14.22
CA ILE A 321 -19.79 -44.20 -14.74
C ILE A 321 -21.29 -43.87 -14.73
N GLY A 322 -21.64 -42.70 -14.19
CA GLY A 322 -23.00 -42.27 -14.11
C GLY A 322 -23.18 -40.77 -14.21
N PHE A 323 -24.36 -40.35 -14.63
CA PHE A 323 -24.83 -38.99 -14.51
C PHE A 323 -25.64 -38.87 -13.22
N GLY A 324 -25.36 -37.85 -12.44
CA GLY A 324 -26.02 -37.62 -11.17
C GLY A 324 -26.59 -36.24 -11.03
N VAL A 325 -27.63 -36.14 -10.23
CA VAL A 325 -28.23 -34.90 -9.77
C VAL A 325 -28.13 -34.87 -8.25
N ARG A 326 -27.53 -33.84 -7.71
CA ARG A 326 -27.48 -33.60 -6.28
C ARG A 326 -28.34 -32.39 -5.93
N TYR A 327 -29.24 -32.56 -5.02
CA TYR A 327 -30.02 -31.45 -4.46
C TYR A 327 -29.84 -31.49 -2.93
N ASP A 328 -29.35 -30.37 -2.39
CA ASP A 328 -29.14 -30.25 -0.96
C ASP A 328 -30.50 -29.92 -0.30
N LEU A 329 -31.04 -30.87 0.45
CA LEU A 329 -32.29 -30.70 1.18
C LEU A 329 -32.16 -29.82 2.42
N ASN A 330 -30.92 -29.48 2.80
CA ASN A 330 -30.66 -28.48 3.84
C ASN A 330 -30.73 -27.06 3.29
N PHE A 331 -31.85 -26.77 2.62
CA PHE A 331 -32.11 -25.49 1.93
C PHE A 331 -32.07 -24.29 2.86
N TRP A 332 -32.20 -24.48 4.18
CA TRP A 332 -32.15 -23.39 5.13
C TRP A 332 -30.79 -22.66 5.12
N ASN A 333 -29.70 -23.39 5.05
CA ASN A 333 -28.35 -22.79 4.98
C ASN A 333 -28.15 -22.03 3.66
N SER A 334 -28.59 -22.62 2.55
CA SER A 334 -28.48 -21.97 1.23
C SER A 334 -29.38 -20.74 1.15
N TRP A 335 -30.61 -20.83 1.71
CA TRP A 335 -31.52 -19.71 1.82
C TRP A 335 -30.97 -18.57 2.70
N SER A 336 -30.43 -18.92 3.86
CA SER A 336 -29.79 -17.95 4.76
C SER A 336 -28.63 -17.22 4.07
N SER A 337 -27.79 -17.95 3.31
CA SER A 337 -26.70 -17.37 2.53
C SER A 337 -27.21 -16.40 1.44
N TYR A 338 -28.33 -16.76 0.76
CA TYR A 338 -28.98 -15.87 -0.22
C TYR A 338 -29.52 -14.59 0.45
N VAL A 339 -30.23 -14.73 1.57
CA VAL A 339 -30.78 -13.59 2.32
C VAL A 339 -29.64 -12.67 2.82
N SER A 340 -28.56 -13.26 3.33
CA SER A 340 -27.37 -12.50 3.76
C SER A 340 -26.76 -11.70 2.60
N ALA A 341 -26.48 -12.36 1.47
CA ALA A 341 -25.92 -11.69 0.28
C ALA A 341 -26.83 -10.55 -0.23
N ARG A 342 -28.17 -10.77 -0.22
CA ARG A 342 -29.17 -9.77 -0.59
C ARG A 342 -29.15 -8.57 0.35
N THR A 343 -29.04 -8.82 1.66
CA THR A 343 -29.02 -7.78 2.68
C THR A 343 -27.72 -6.96 2.59
N GLU A 344 -26.59 -7.63 2.40
CA GLU A 344 -25.27 -6.98 2.21
C GLU A 344 -25.27 -6.07 0.97
N LEU A 345 -25.82 -6.55 -0.16
CA LEU A 345 -25.92 -5.74 -1.37
C LEU A 345 -26.82 -4.51 -1.15
N ARG A 346 -27.95 -4.69 -0.47
CA ARG A 346 -28.85 -3.55 -0.14
C ARG A 346 -28.16 -2.54 0.75
N GLY A 347 -27.44 -3.00 1.79
CA GLY A 347 -26.68 -2.15 2.69
C GLY A 347 -25.58 -1.36 1.96
N LEU A 348 -24.90 -1.99 0.99
CA LEU A 348 -23.88 -1.33 0.20
C LEU A 348 -24.47 -0.30 -0.77
N LYS A 349 -25.61 -0.61 -1.43
CA LYS A 349 -26.33 0.34 -2.29
C LYS A 349 -26.81 1.58 -1.54
N LEU A 350 -27.24 1.45 -0.29
CA LEU A 350 -27.59 2.61 0.53
C LEU A 350 -26.42 3.51 0.83
N LYS A 351 -25.21 2.92 0.96
CA LYS A 351 -23.98 3.68 1.23
C LYS A 351 -23.33 4.25 -0.03
N GLU A 352 -23.72 3.81 -1.22
CA GLU A 352 -23.09 4.18 -2.50
C GLU A 352 -23.10 5.68 -2.74
N ASN A 353 -24.26 6.32 -2.65
CA ASN A 353 -24.39 7.77 -2.84
C ASN A 353 -23.59 8.53 -1.78
N TYR A 354 -23.73 8.14 -0.52
CA TYR A 354 -23.00 8.78 0.58
C TYR A 354 -21.47 8.65 0.42
N ALA A 355 -20.99 7.49 -0.01
CA ALA A 355 -19.56 7.28 -0.24
C ALA A 355 -19.05 8.09 -1.44
N SER A 356 -19.82 8.12 -2.54
CA SER A 356 -19.47 8.91 -3.73
C SER A 356 -19.44 10.41 -3.44
N GLU A 357 -20.46 10.93 -2.74
CA GLU A 357 -20.50 12.32 -2.31
C GLU A 357 -19.37 12.64 -1.33
N GLY A 358 -19.07 11.72 -0.41
CA GLY A 358 -17.96 11.88 0.54
C GLY A 358 -16.59 11.96 -0.12
N ILE A 359 -16.35 11.22 -1.21
CA ILE A 359 -15.12 11.29 -1.99
C ILE A 359 -15.00 12.66 -2.67
N LEU A 360 -16.09 13.14 -3.30
CA LEU A 360 -16.11 14.46 -3.95
C LEU A 360 -16.00 15.61 -2.95
N MET A 361 -16.61 15.48 -1.78
CA MET A 361 -16.45 16.46 -0.69
C MET A 361 -15.01 16.57 -0.22
N LYS A 362 -14.29 15.46 -0.07
CA LYS A 362 -12.86 15.48 0.27
C LYS A 362 -12.01 16.16 -0.81
N LEU A 363 -12.36 15.99 -2.08
CA LEU A 363 -11.72 16.73 -3.17
C LEU A 363 -11.98 18.22 -3.05
N GLU A 364 -13.21 18.64 -2.78
CA GLU A 364 -13.55 20.07 -2.59
C GLU A 364 -12.80 20.66 -1.38
N GLU A 365 -12.75 19.93 -0.27
CA GLU A 365 -12.00 20.35 0.92
C GLU A 365 -10.51 20.55 0.58
N GLN A 366 -9.91 19.59 -0.13
CA GLN A 366 -8.50 19.69 -0.55
C GLN A 366 -8.28 20.87 -1.52
N TYR A 367 -9.22 21.10 -2.43
CA TYR A 367 -9.18 22.25 -3.35
C TYR A 367 -9.18 23.59 -2.59
N VAL A 368 -10.05 23.72 -1.59
CA VAL A 368 -10.12 24.92 -0.72
C VAL A 368 -8.82 25.09 0.07
N GLN A 369 -8.27 24.02 0.63
CA GLN A 369 -6.98 24.03 1.34
C GLN A 369 -5.82 24.47 0.42
N THR A 370 -5.76 23.93 -0.77
CA THR A 370 -4.70 24.25 -1.75
C THR A 370 -4.80 25.70 -2.23
N THR A 371 -6.03 26.16 -2.51
CA THR A 371 -6.29 27.57 -2.89
C THR A 371 -5.92 28.51 -1.74
N GLY A 372 -6.25 28.14 -0.49
CA GLY A 372 -5.88 28.89 0.69
C GLY A 372 -4.37 28.98 0.88
N ALA A 373 -3.66 27.86 0.69
CA ALA A 373 -2.20 27.80 0.76
C ALA A 373 -1.56 28.71 -0.31
N LYS A 374 -2.07 28.70 -1.56
CA LYS A 374 -1.61 29.55 -2.65
C LYS A 374 -1.76 31.05 -2.31
N ARG A 375 -2.94 31.45 -1.85
CA ARG A 375 -3.19 32.84 -1.45
C ARG A 375 -2.29 33.29 -0.30
N LYS A 376 -2.05 32.41 0.68
CA LYS A 376 -1.13 32.67 1.79
C LYS A 376 0.30 32.87 1.29
N LEU A 377 0.75 32.03 0.36
CA LEU A 377 2.06 32.13 -0.27
C LEU A 377 2.25 33.47 -1.02
N GLU A 378 1.25 33.89 -1.81
CA GLU A 378 1.26 35.19 -2.52
C GLU A 378 1.33 36.38 -1.56
N SER A 379 0.58 36.33 -0.44
CA SER A 379 0.63 37.34 0.61
C SER A 379 2.01 37.41 1.26
N LEU A 380 2.58 36.26 1.64
CA LEU A 380 3.91 36.20 2.25
C LEU A 380 5.02 36.65 1.30
N ARG A 381 4.92 36.37 0.01
CA ARG A 381 5.85 36.86 -1.02
C ARG A 381 5.89 38.41 -1.05
N THR A 382 4.71 39.01 -0.94
CA THR A 382 4.61 40.49 -0.91
C THR A 382 5.20 41.08 0.35
N SER A 383 4.90 40.47 1.51
CA SER A 383 5.43 40.88 2.82
C SER A 383 6.95 40.71 2.89
N LEU A 384 7.48 39.60 2.34
CA LEU A 384 8.93 39.37 2.30
C LEU A 384 9.68 40.42 1.51
N ARG A 385 9.19 40.81 0.33
CA ARG A 385 9.81 41.90 -0.49
C ARG A 385 9.84 43.20 0.29
N ALA A 386 8.78 43.55 1.01
CA ALA A 386 8.74 44.73 1.85
C ALA A 386 9.76 44.67 2.99
N SER A 387 9.84 43.52 3.69
CA SER A 387 10.81 43.32 4.75
C SER A 387 12.25 43.33 4.31
N GLU A 388 12.57 42.77 3.14
CA GLU A 388 13.91 42.87 2.52
C GLU A 388 14.30 44.30 2.27
N SER A 389 13.35 45.16 1.84
CA SER A 389 13.59 46.57 1.65
C SER A 389 13.84 47.32 2.96
N ILE A 390 13.11 46.96 4.02
CA ILE A 390 13.31 47.51 5.36
C ILE A 390 14.67 47.10 5.91
N LEU A 391 15.02 45.81 5.81
CA LEU A 391 16.32 45.31 6.25
C LEU A 391 17.47 45.99 5.55
N LYS A 392 17.37 46.16 4.21
CA LYS A 392 18.38 46.91 3.44
C LYS A 392 18.54 48.36 3.92
N SER A 393 17.42 49.03 4.25
CA SER A 393 17.46 50.38 4.79
C SER A 393 18.10 50.46 6.17
N ALA A 394 17.73 49.48 7.05
CA ALA A 394 18.29 49.41 8.40
C ALA A 394 19.82 49.10 8.36
N ALA A 395 20.23 48.19 7.47
CA ALA A 395 21.66 47.89 7.26
C ALA A 395 22.48 49.12 6.78
N MET A 396 21.92 49.89 5.84
CA MET A 396 22.56 51.13 5.38
C MET A 396 22.68 52.19 6.52
N LYS A 397 21.66 52.31 7.36
CA LYS A 397 21.72 53.21 8.51
C LYS A 397 22.77 52.77 9.54
N TYR A 398 22.86 51.48 9.78
CA TYR A 398 23.83 50.88 10.68
C TYR A 398 25.27 51.05 10.17
N ASP A 399 25.49 50.93 8.85
CA ASP A 399 26.79 51.18 8.22
C ASP A 399 27.26 52.63 8.33
N LEU A 400 26.31 53.56 8.43
CA LEU A 400 26.60 55.01 8.64
C LEU A 400 26.76 55.37 10.09
N ASP A 401 26.02 54.74 10.97
CA ASP A 401 26.00 55.02 12.42
C ASP A 401 25.65 53.72 13.19
N PRO A 402 26.64 53.07 13.79
CA PRO A 402 26.46 51.83 14.54
C PRO A 402 25.52 51.90 15.77
N SER A 403 25.14 53.09 16.21
CA SER A 403 24.14 53.27 17.27
C SER A 403 22.77 52.74 16.87
N ASN A 404 22.48 52.54 15.58
CA ASN A 404 21.25 51.98 15.05
C ASN A 404 21.17 50.43 15.15
N THR A 405 22.01 49.82 16.01
CA THR A 405 22.04 48.36 16.25
C THR A 405 20.62 47.77 16.53
N SER A 406 19.82 48.45 17.34
CA SER A 406 18.49 47.98 17.73
C SER A 406 17.51 47.91 16.54
N GLU A 407 17.58 48.92 15.61
CA GLU A 407 16.77 48.90 14.39
C GLU A 407 17.23 47.79 13.42
N LEU A 408 18.54 47.60 13.29
CA LEU A 408 19.08 46.51 12.46
C LEU A 408 18.66 45.12 12.99
N VAL A 409 18.86 44.87 14.28
CA VAL A 409 18.49 43.56 14.90
C VAL A 409 16.99 43.30 14.75
N SER A 410 16.13 44.27 14.97
CA SER A 410 14.69 44.13 14.76
C SER A 410 14.34 43.83 13.30
N ALA A 411 14.85 44.61 12.36
CA ALA A 411 14.61 44.39 10.93
C ALA A 411 15.13 43.05 10.44
N TYR A 412 16.25 42.59 10.98
CA TYR A 412 16.84 41.31 10.66
C TYR A 412 15.98 40.14 11.20
N THR A 413 15.55 40.23 12.45
CA THR A 413 14.69 39.21 13.09
C THR A 413 13.36 39.11 12.35
N ASP A 414 12.71 40.24 12.02
CA ASP A 414 11.45 40.27 11.29
C ASP A 414 11.60 39.66 9.88
N ASN A 415 12.69 40.00 9.19
CA ASN A 415 12.98 39.44 7.87
C ASN A 415 13.21 37.91 7.94
N LEU A 416 13.99 37.42 8.90
CA LEU A 416 14.26 36.01 9.12
C LEU A 416 12.95 35.23 9.39
N GLN A 417 12.06 35.77 10.21
CA GLN A 417 10.76 35.18 10.48
C GLN A 417 9.89 35.12 9.21
N LEU A 418 9.89 36.16 8.39
CA LEU A 418 9.14 36.19 7.14
C LEU A 418 9.72 35.24 6.09
N GLN A 419 11.04 35.14 5.97
CA GLN A 419 11.69 34.15 5.10
C GLN A 419 11.33 32.72 5.52
N LYS A 420 11.45 32.41 6.82
CA LYS A 420 11.00 31.14 7.39
C LYS A 420 9.53 30.86 7.04
N ALA A 421 8.63 31.80 7.29
CA ALA A 421 7.21 31.65 7.01
C ALA A 421 6.94 31.46 5.50
N TYR A 422 7.70 32.14 4.62
CA TYR A 422 7.58 31.99 3.17
C TYR A 422 7.96 30.57 2.72
N TYR A 423 9.13 30.05 3.11
CA TYR A 423 9.55 28.71 2.71
C TYR A 423 8.64 27.62 3.27
N PHE A 424 8.14 27.77 4.50
CA PHE A 424 7.09 26.89 5.04
C PHE A 424 5.81 26.94 4.18
N ALA A 425 5.42 28.13 3.70
CA ALA A 425 4.24 28.27 2.87
C ALA A 425 4.45 27.66 1.46
N VAL A 426 5.66 27.77 0.86
CA VAL A 426 6.01 27.09 -0.39
C VAL A 426 5.91 25.59 -0.23
N CYS A 427 6.54 25.04 0.80
CA CYS A 427 6.49 23.60 1.09
C CYS A 427 5.04 23.13 1.28
N LYS A 428 4.26 23.82 2.09
CA LYS A 428 2.85 23.50 2.34
C LYS A 428 2.00 23.57 1.08
N TYR A 429 2.21 24.57 0.21
CA TYR A 429 1.49 24.66 -1.05
C TYR A 429 1.84 23.50 -1.97
N ASN A 430 3.14 23.16 -2.12
CA ASN A 430 3.58 22.06 -2.96
C ASN A 430 2.99 20.71 -2.52
N ILE A 431 2.96 20.45 -1.21
CA ILE A 431 2.35 19.24 -0.64
C ILE A 431 0.83 19.25 -0.87
N ALA A 432 0.15 20.36 -0.57
CA ALA A 432 -1.30 20.46 -0.76
C ALA A 432 -1.70 20.29 -2.23
N PHE A 433 -0.87 20.75 -3.16
CA PHE A 433 -1.08 20.58 -4.59
C PHE A 433 -0.89 19.10 -5.02
N ALA A 434 0.13 18.42 -4.48
CA ALA A 434 0.32 16.98 -4.69
C ALA A 434 -0.87 16.16 -4.17
N GLU A 435 -1.40 16.52 -2.99
CA GLU A 435 -2.63 15.92 -2.45
C GLU A 435 -3.85 16.18 -3.36
N LEU A 436 -3.96 17.39 -3.92
CA LEU A 436 -5.05 17.71 -4.85
C LEU A 436 -4.99 16.81 -6.10
N ILE A 437 -3.82 16.64 -6.70
CA ILE A 437 -3.62 15.73 -7.84
C ILE A 437 -4.05 14.31 -7.47
N SER A 438 -3.62 13.80 -6.32
CA SER A 438 -4.01 12.49 -5.83
C SER A 438 -5.54 12.38 -5.62
N ARG A 439 -6.19 13.42 -5.06
CA ARG A 439 -7.66 13.46 -4.91
C ARG A 439 -8.40 13.60 -6.24
N MET A 440 -7.76 14.07 -7.30
CA MET A 440 -8.28 13.99 -8.65
C MET A 440 -8.17 12.57 -9.24
N GLY A 441 -7.45 11.68 -8.58
CA GLY A 441 -7.22 10.30 -9.03
C GLY A 441 -6.14 10.18 -10.10
N LEU A 442 -5.19 11.09 -10.11
CA LEU A 442 -4.06 11.11 -11.03
C LEU A 442 -2.74 10.90 -10.28
N SER A 443 -1.81 10.23 -10.92
CA SER A 443 -0.40 10.27 -10.56
C SER A 443 0.23 11.58 -11.06
N LEU A 444 1.41 11.93 -10.55
CA LEU A 444 2.12 13.12 -11.00
C LEU A 444 2.44 13.08 -12.51
N SER A 445 2.88 11.93 -12.99
CA SER A 445 3.17 11.73 -14.42
C SER A 445 1.93 11.85 -15.32
N GLU A 446 0.78 11.30 -14.89
CA GLU A 446 -0.49 11.44 -15.60
C GLU A 446 -0.95 12.91 -15.62
N TYR A 447 -0.74 13.65 -14.54
CA TYR A 447 -1.07 15.06 -14.46
C TYR A 447 -0.22 15.88 -15.47
N HIS A 448 1.08 15.62 -15.56
CA HIS A 448 1.96 16.27 -16.54
C HIS A 448 1.59 15.92 -18.00
N GLN A 449 1.12 14.68 -18.24
CA GLN A 449 0.62 14.28 -19.56
C GLN A 449 -0.69 15.00 -19.93
N LEU A 450 -1.56 15.24 -18.95
CA LEU A 450 -2.84 15.93 -19.18
C LEU A 450 -2.67 17.43 -19.44
N TYR A 451 -1.63 18.04 -18.86
CA TYR A 451 -1.33 19.48 -18.98
C TYR A 451 0.09 19.73 -19.47
N PRO A 452 0.46 19.26 -20.68
CA PRO A 452 1.82 19.43 -21.20
C PRO A 452 2.10 20.92 -21.46
N GLY A 453 3.02 21.51 -20.67
CA GLY A 453 3.53 22.86 -20.90
C GLY A 453 2.56 24.00 -20.56
N LYS A 454 1.61 23.77 -19.68
CA LYS A 454 0.77 24.82 -19.09
C LYS A 454 1.25 25.19 -17.71
#